data_512964726f557405686217ad447620f6
#
_entry.id   512964726f557405686217ad447620f6
#
_cell.length_a   1.000
_cell.length_b   1.000
_cell.length_c   1.000
_cell.angle_alpha   90.00
_cell.angle_beta   90.00
_cell.angle_gamma   90.00
#
_symmetry.space_group_name_H-M   'P 1'
#
loop_
_entity.id
_entity.type
_entity.pdbx_description
1 polymer ?
#
loop_
_entity_poly.entity_id
_entity_poly.type
_entity_poly.pdbx_seq_one_letter_code
_entity_poly.pdbx_strand_id
1 'polypeptide(L)'
;MNILNEKLKEVFFSVLPVTVIVLLLKFTLIPLDTVQTVKFLMGAVFVVLGLTLFLTGVDLGITPLGELLGPAMTKKNKLWIVVVSGLVLGFFISFAEPGLLILANQIDMITSGGISSMKILTVVSSGIAVMMVLGFMRMLFDLPLY
;
A
#
# COMPACT_ATOMS: atom_id res chain seq x y z
N MET A 1 -15.99 10.29 19.71
CA MET A 1 -15.99 10.68 18.29
C MET A 1 -15.83 9.39 17.50
N ASN A 2 -16.63 9.16 16.46
CA ASN A 2 -16.61 7.85 15.79
C ASN A 2 -15.33 7.69 14.96
N ILE A 3 -14.57 6.62 15.18
CA ILE A 3 -13.37 6.22 14.44
C ILE A 3 -13.58 6.36 12.92
N LEU A 4 -14.78 6.00 12.46
CA LEU A 4 -15.18 6.14 11.06
C LEU A 4 -15.12 7.58 10.54
N ASN A 5 -15.56 8.56 11.33
CA ASN A 5 -15.57 9.97 10.92
C ASN A 5 -14.16 10.57 10.87
N GLU A 6 -13.26 10.12 11.74
CA GLU A 6 -11.84 10.52 11.71
C GLU A 6 -11.16 9.95 10.48
N LYS A 7 -11.37 8.67 10.20
CA LYS A 7 -10.82 8.03 9.00
C LYS A 7 -11.37 8.61 7.71
N LEU A 8 -12.65 8.92 7.67
CA LEU A 8 -13.26 9.57 6.50
C LEU A 8 -12.64 10.95 6.23
N LYS A 9 -12.40 11.74 7.27
CA LYS A 9 -11.68 13.01 7.14
C LYS A 9 -10.27 12.82 6.63
N GLU A 10 -9.49 11.92 7.23
CA GLU A 10 -8.11 11.61 6.87
C GLU A 10 -8.01 11.22 5.38
N VAL A 11 -8.83 10.28 4.95
CA VAL A 11 -8.87 9.82 3.55
C VAL A 11 -9.33 10.93 2.59
N PHE A 12 -10.37 11.67 2.98
CA PHE A 12 -10.87 12.77 2.15
C PHE A 12 -9.78 13.83 1.89
N PHE A 13 -9.06 14.24 2.93
CA PHE A 13 -7.97 15.21 2.79
C PHE A 13 -6.76 14.64 2.03
N SER A 14 -6.56 13.33 2.01
CA SER A 14 -5.51 12.67 1.22
C SER A 14 -5.88 12.59 -0.28
N VAL A 15 -7.13 12.35 -0.60
CA VAL A 15 -7.62 12.25 -2.00
C VAL A 15 -7.88 13.61 -2.62
N LEU A 16 -8.26 14.62 -1.82
CA LEU A 16 -8.64 15.95 -2.28
C LEU A 16 -7.53 16.64 -3.11
N PRO A 17 -6.25 16.70 -2.69
CA PRO A 17 -5.20 17.35 -3.48
C PRO A 17 -5.03 16.74 -4.87
N VAL A 18 -5.04 15.40 -4.97
CA VAL A 18 -4.93 14.70 -6.25
C VAL A 18 -6.14 15.03 -7.15
N THR A 19 -7.34 15.01 -6.57
CA THR A 19 -8.56 15.36 -7.30
C THR A 19 -8.51 16.79 -7.83
N VAL A 20 -8.06 17.74 -7.03
CA VAL A 20 -7.91 19.15 -7.43
C VAL A 20 -6.87 19.30 -8.53
N ILE A 21 -5.71 18.65 -8.42
CA ILE A 21 -4.66 18.69 -9.46
C ILE A 21 -5.20 18.15 -10.79
N VAL A 22 -5.89 17.01 -10.79
CA VAL A 22 -6.46 16.44 -12.02
C VAL A 22 -7.50 17.38 -12.64
N LEU A 23 -8.36 18.02 -11.84
CA LEU A 23 -9.32 19.00 -12.34
C LEU A 23 -8.64 20.24 -12.89
N LEU A 24 -7.58 20.75 -12.27
CA LEU A 24 -6.79 21.88 -12.79
C LEU A 24 -6.14 21.52 -14.13
N LEU A 25 -5.54 20.32 -14.23
CA LEU A 25 -4.95 19.83 -15.49
C LEU A 25 -5.99 19.72 -16.62
N LYS A 26 -7.20 19.28 -16.28
CA LYS A 26 -8.32 19.26 -17.24
C LYS A 26 -8.61 20.62 -17.83
N PHE A 27 -8.65 21.66 -17.00
CA PHE A 27 -8.99 23.02 -17.45
C PHE A 27 -7.83 23.72 -18.17
N THR A 28 -6.58 23.28 -17.95
CA THR A 28 -5.38 23.97 -18.46
C THR A 28 -4.69 23.24 -19.61
N LEU A 29 -4.56 21.92 -19.55
CA LEU A 29 -3.68 21.16 -20.45
C LEU A 29 -4.35 20.01 -21.19
N ILE A 30 -5.36 19.37 -20.60
CA ILE A 30 -5.94 18.13 -21.13
C ILE A 30 -7.44 18.32 -21.32
N PRO A 31 -7.95 18.40 -22.56
CA PRO A 31 -9.39 18.47 -22.80
C PRO A 31 -10.05 17.11 -22.53
N LEU A 32 -10.31 16.82 -21.24
CA LEU A 32 -11.08 15.65 -20.84
C LEU A 32 -12.56 15.88 -21.20
N ASP A 33 -13.16 14.89 -21.86
CA ASP A 33 -14.58 14.87 -22.13
C ASP A 33 -15.41 14.87 -20.82
N THR A 34 -16.62 15.39 -20.89
CA THR A 34 -17.54 15.47 -19.73
C THR A 34 -17.76 14.09 -19.10
N VAL A 35 -17.91 13.05 -19.94
CA VAL A 35 -18.10 11.67 -19.47
C VAL A 35 -16.89 11.15 -18.68
N GLN A 36 -15.67 11.43 -19.14
CA GLN A 36 -14.45 11.03 -18.44
C GLN A 36 -14.31 11.76 -17.11
N THR A 37 -14.68 13.04 -17.06
CA THR A 37 -14.66 13.83 -15.83
C THR A 37 -15.64 13.30 -14.78
N VAL A 38 -16.86 12.96 -15.21
CA VAL A 38 -17.87 12.37 -14.30
C VAL A 38 -17.38 11.00 -13.78
N LYS A 39 -16.84 10.16 -14.66
CA LYS A 39 -16.25 8.87 -14.25
C LYS A 39 -15.12 9.05 -13.22
N PHE A 40 -14.26 10.03 -13.43
CA PHE A 40 -13.17 10.34 -12.49
C PHE A 40 -13.71 10.79 -11.13
N LEU A 41 -14.67 11.71 -11.09
CA LEU A 41 -15.27 12.17 -9.82
C LEU A 41 -16.00 11.05 -9.09
N MET A 42 -16.77 10.23 -9.81
CA MET A 42 -17.40 9.05 -9.23
C MET A 42 -16.35 8.07 -8.68
N GLY A 43 -15.26 7.84 -9.42
CA GLY A 43 -14.13 7.04 -8.95
C GLY A 43 -13.50 7.59 -7.69
N ALA A 44 -13.28 8.90 -7.60
CA ALA A 44 -12.75 9.55 -6.39
C ALA A 44 -13.65 9.33 -5.18
N VAL A 45 -14.97 9.44 -5.34
CA VAL A 45 -15.93 9.14 -4.26
C VAL A 45 -15.83 7.68 -3.82
N PHE A 46 -15.78 6.73 -4.76
CA PHE A 46 -15.63 5.31 -4.42
C PHE A 46 -14.30 5.02 -3.74
N VAL A 47 -13.22 5.69 -4.14
CA VAL A 47 -11.91 5.55 -3.47
C VAL A 47 -12.00 6.05 -2.03
N VAL A 48 -12.61 7.21 -1.78
CA VAL A 48 -12.79 7.73 -0.42
C VAL A 48 -13.59 6.76 0.43
N LEU A 49 -14.71 6.26 -0.05
CA LEU A 49 -15.55 5.31 0.69
C LEU A 49 -14.83 3.98 0.93
N GLY A 50 -14.26 3.38 -0.12
CA GLY A 50 -13.55 2.10 -0.04
C GLY A 50 -12.34 2.15 0.88
N LEU A 51 -11.51 3.18 0.75
CA LEU A 51 -10.32 3.36 1.57
C LEU A 51 -10.67 3.64 3.03
N THR A 52 -11.73 4.41 3.29
CA THR A 52 -12.21 4.65 4.65
C THR A 52 -12.65 3.34 5.33
N LEU A 53 -13.44 2.51 4.63
CA LEU A 53 -13.88 1.22 5.16
C LEU A 53 -12.70 0.26 5.35
N PHE A 54 -11.78 0.22 4.38
CA PHE A 54 -10.59 -0.62 4.45
C PHE A 54 -9.69 -0.25 5.64
N LEU A 55 -9.32 1.03 5.78
CA LEU A 55 -8.47 1.49 6.89
C LEU A 55 -9.14 1.30 8.24
N THR A 56 -10.46 1.53 8.33
CA THR A 56 -11.20 1.23 9.56
C THR A 56 -11.14 -0.26 9.90
N GLY A 57 -11.28 -1.13 8.91
CA GLY A 57 -11.16 -2.57 9.09
C GLY A 57 -9.76 -3.01 9.54
N VAL A 58 -8.70 -2.38 8.98
CA VAL A 58 -7.31 -2.60 9.40
C VAL A 58 -7.10 -2.19 10.85
N ASP A 59 -7.56 -1.00 11.24
CA ASP A 59 -7.39 -0.49 12.61
C ASP A 59 -8.13 -1.34 13.65
N LEU A 60 -9.30 -1.85 13.32
CA LEU A 60 -10.11 -2.66 14.23
C LEU A 60 -9.69 -4.14 14.27
N GLY A 61 -9.18 -4.67 13.17
CA GLY A 61 -8.88 -6.09 13.04
C GLY A 61 -7.38 -6.41 13.07
N ILE A 62 -6.61 -5.78 12.19
CA ILE A 62 -5.19 -6.14 11.97
C ILE A 62 -4.27 -5.50 13.00
N THR A 63 -4.49 -4.21 13.32
CA THR A 63 -3.62 -3.49 14.26
C THR A 63 -3.56 -4.16 15.64
N PRO A 64 -4.67 -4.53 16.30
CA PRO A 64 -4.62 -5.25 17.57
C PRO A 64 -3.91 -6.60 17.50
N LEU A 65 -4.08 -7.32 16.38
CA LEU A 65 -3.35 -8.57 16.16
C LEU A 65 -1.84 -8.35 16.08
N GLY A 66 -1.42 -7.29 15.38
CA GLY A 66 -0.01 -6.90 15.30
C GLY A 66 0.59 -6.55 16.66
N GLU A 67 -0.16 -5.82 17.49
CA GLU A 67 0.25 -5.45 18.85
C GLU A 67 0.41 -6.66 19.79
N LEU A 68 -0.40 -7.69 19.59
CA LEU A 68 -0.30 -8.94 20.38
C LEU A 68 0.83 -9.85 19.87
N LEU A 69 0.97 -9.98 18.55
CA LEU A 69 1.93 -10.89 17.92
C LEU A 69 3.37 -10.37 17.97
N GLY A 70 3.57 -9.05 17.81
CA GLY A 70 4.89 -8.43 17.79
C GLY A 70 5.73 -8.78 19.03
N PRO A 71 5.27 -8.49 20.25
CA PRO A 71 5.99 -8.84 21.47
C PRO A 71 6.12 -10.37 21.70
N ALA A 72 5.14 -11.16 21.24
CA ALA A 72 5.20 -12.60 21.37
C ALA A 72 6.30 -13.23 20.50
N MET A 73 6.56 -12.64 19.34
CA MET A 73 7.63 -13.07 18.42
C MET A 73 9.02 -12.71 18.94
N THR A 74 9.17 -11.52 19.55
CA THR A 74 10.45 -11.05 20.09
C THR A 74 10.83 -11.73 21.40
N LYS A 75 9.87 -12.10 22.27
CA LYS A 75 10.11 -12.79 23.55
C LYS A 75 10.81 -14.13 23.44
N LYS A 76 10.71 -14.83 22.31
CA LYS A 76 11.33 -16.16 22.12
C LYS A 76 12.82 -16.13 21.77
N ASN A 77 13.43 -14.96 21.64
CA ASN A 77 14.87 -14.75 21.35
C ASN A 77 15.38 -15.60 20.15
N LYS A 78 14.50 -15.99 19.24
CA LYS A 78 14.81 -16.77 18.05
C LYS A 78 14.77 -15.87 16.83
N LEU A 79 15.92 -15.25 16.50
CA LEU A 79 16.10 -14.43 15.30
C LEU A 79 15.51 -15.08 14.03
N TRP A 80 15.63 -16.39 13.91
CA TRP A 80 15.05 -17.17 12.82
C TRP A 80 13.54 -16.90 12.62
N ILE A 81 12.75 -16.85 13.71
CA ILE A 81 11.31 -16.62 13.62
C ILE A 81 11.02 -15.24 13.07
N VAL A 82 11.77 -14.23 13.52
CA VAL A 82 11.63 -12.85 13.05
C VAL A 82 12.00 -12.72 11.55
N VAL A 83 13.11 -13.35 11.15
CA VAL A 83 13.57 -13.38 9.76
C VAL A 83 12.54 -14.04 8.85
N VAL A 84 12.09 -15.24 9.19
CA VAL A 84 11.10 -15.97 8.37
C VAL A 84 9.78 -15.24 8.32
N SER A 85 9.29 -14.72 9.45
CA SER A 85 8.04 -13.94 9.46
C SER A 85 8.16 -12.67 8.63
N GLY A 86 9.28 -11.95 8.71
CA GLY A 86 9.54 -10.76 7.91
C GLY A 86 9.58 -11.06 6.42
N LEU A 87 10.24 -12.16 6.01
CA LEU A 87 10.27 -12.60 4.61
C LEU A 87 8.87 -12.95 4.11
N VAL A 88 8.14 -13.78 4.84
CA VAL A 88 6.81 -14.23 4.45
C VAL A 88 5.84 -13.06 4.38
N LEU A 89 5.76 -12.25 5.44
CA LEU A 89 4.87 -11.10 5.47
C LEU A 89 5.23 -10.06 4.40
N GLY A 90 6.50 -9.68 4.30
CA GLY A 90 6.96 -8.69 3.32
C GLY A 90 6.67 -9.13 1.89
N PHE A 91 6.90 -10.41 1.57
CA PHE A 91 6.62 -10.95 0.25
C PHE A 91 5.11 -10.94 -0.07
N PHE A 92 4.29 -11.55 0.78
CA PHE A 92 2.86 -11.69 0.50
C PHE A 92 2.10 -10.37 0.54
N ILE A 93 2.43 -9.47 1.47
CA ILE A 93 1.80 -8.14 1.53
C ILE A 93 2.12 -7.35 0.25
N SER A 94 3.40 -7.33 -0.16
CA SER A 94 3.81 -6.62 -1.38
C SER A 94 3.25 -7.27 -2.65
N PHE A 95 3.24 -8.61 -2.71
CA PHE A 95 2.71 -9.34 -3.86
C PHE A 95 1.19 -9.13 -4.04
N ALA A 96 0.46 -8.95 -2.94
CA ALA A 96 -0.98 -8.69 -2.95
C ALA A 96 -1.34 -7.21 -3.15
N GLU A 97 -0.37 -6.31 -3.22
CA GLU A 97 -0.62 -4.87 -3.34
C GLU A 97 -1.19 -4.51 -4.71
N PRO A 98 -2.42 -3.94 -4.77
CA PRO A 98 -3.05 -3.59 -6.05
C PRO A 98 -2.27 -2.56 -6.87
N GLY A 99 -1.58 -1.61 -6.20
CA GLY A 99 -0.79 -0.59 -6.87
C GLY A 99 0.39 -1.18 -7.64
N LEU A 100 1.10 -2.12 -7.04
CA LEU A 100 2.20 -2.84 -7.68
C LEU A 100 1.70 -3.70 -8.85
N LEU A 101 0.54 -4.35 -8.70
CA LEU A 101 -0.06 -5.14 -9.77
C LEU A 101 -0.41 -4.27 -11.00
N ILE A 102 -1.02 -3.10 -10.76
CA ILE A 102 -1.35 -2.15 -11.85
C ILE A 102 -0.07 -1.68 -12.56
N LEU A 103 0.95 -1.29 -11.81
CA LEU A 103 2.24 -0.87 -12.38
C LEU A 103 2.90 -1.99 -13.20
N ALA A 104 2.92 -3.20 -12.66
CA ALA A 104 3.49 -4.36 -13.34
C ALA A 104 2.77 -4.66 -14.67
N ASN A 105 1.43 -4.58 -14.67
CA ASN A 105 0.64 -4.75 -15.89
C ASN A 105 0.88 -3.64 -16.92
N GLN A 106 1.07 -2.39 -16.48
CA GLN A 106 1.40 -1.29 -17.40
C GLN A 106 2.77 -1.51 -18.05
N ILE A 107 3.78 -1.96 -17.30
CA ILE A 107 5.09 -2.26 -17.85
C ILE A 107 5.03 -3.42 -18.84
N ASP A 108 4.28 -4.47 -18.54
CA ASP A 108 4.05 -5.61 -19.44
C ASP A 108 3.43 -5.16 -20.77
N MET A 109 2.39 -4.31 -20.71
CA MET A 109 1.77 -3.72 -21.91
C MET A 109 2.74 -2.85 -22.73
N ILE A 110 3.50 -1.97 -22.09
CA ILE A 110 4.45 -1.07 -22.78
C ILE A 110 5.58 -1.86 -23.42
N THR A 111 6.05 -2.92 -22.79
CA THR A 111 7.12 -3.77 -23.29
C THR A 111 6.62 -4.85 -24.26
N SER A 112 5.33 -4.83 -24.62
CA SER A 112 4.68 -5.83 -25.48
C SER A 112 4.95 -7.27 -25.06
N GLY A 113 4.89 -7.54 -23.73
CA GLY A 113 5.16 -8.85 -23.15
C GLY A 113 6.65 -9.18 -22.93
N GLY A 114 7.56 -8.25 -23.22
CA GLY A 114 9.00 -8.48 -23.00
C GLY A 114 9.37 -8.68 -21.54
N ILE A 115 8.68 -7.99 -20.63
CA ILE A 115 8.80 -8.14 -19.19
C ILE A 115 7.42 -8.48 -18.62
N SER A 116 7.21 -9.76 -18.32
CA SER A 116 5.93 -10.22 -17.75
C SER A 116 5.65 -9.58 -16.39
N SER A 117 4.41 -9.16 -16.15
CA SER A 117 3.92 -8.59 -14.90
C SER A 117 4.25 -9.48 -13.70
N MET A 118 4.17 -10.80 -13.85
CA MET A 118 4.50 -11.76 -12.80
C MET A 118 5.98 -11.70 -12.39
N LYS A 119 6.91 -11.50 -13.34
CA LYS A 119 8.34 -11.34 -13.03
C LYS A 119 8.59 -10.08 -12.22
N ILE A 120 7.96 -8.97 -12.60
CA ILE A 120 8.06 -7.69 -11.86
C ILE A 120 7.55 -7.85 -10.44
N LEU A 121 6.35 -8.42 -10.28
CA LEU A 121 5.75 -8.66 -8.97
C LEU A 121 6.67 -9.50 -8.09
N THR A 122 7.18 -10.63 -8.61
CA THR A 122 8.05 -11.53 -7.84
C THR A 122 9.36 -10.85 -7.43
N VAL A 123 10.02 -10.15 -8.34
CA VAL A 123 11.31 -9.48 -8.06
C VAL A 123 11.11 -8.35 -7.03
N VAL A 124 10.12 -7.49 -7.23
CA VAL A 124 9.87 -6.35 -6.33
C VAL A 124 9.44 -6.85 -4.95
N SER A 125 8.51 -7.81 -4.89
CA SER A 125 8.06 -8.38 -3.62
C SER A 125 9.18 -9.09 -2.86
N SER A 126 10.09 -9.77 -3.56
CA SER A 126 11.28 -10.37 -2.94
C SER A 126 12.22 -9.30 -2.38
N GLY A 127 12.42 -8.20 -3.10
CA GLY A 127 13.22 -7.07 -2.63
C GLY A 127 12.63 -6.43 -1.36
N ILE A 128 11.33 -6.19 -1.35
CA ILE A 128 10.62 -5.63 -0.19
C ILE A 128 10.68 -6.60 1.01
N ALA A 129 10.53 -7.90 0.77
CA ALA A 129 10.67 -8.92 1.81
C ALA A 129 12.05 -8.88 2.49
N VAL A 130 13.12 -8.78 1.70
CA VAL A 130 14.49 -8.64 2.24
C VAL A 130 14.65 -7.34 3.02
N MET A 131 14.17 -6.21 2.49
CA MET A 131 14.22 -4.92 3.18
C MET A 131 13.44 -4.92 4.49
N MET A 132 12.30 -5.61 4.54
CA MET A 132 11.50 -5.76 5.76
C MET A 132 12.26 -6.54 6.85
N VAL A 133 12.95 -7.62 6.47
CA VAL A 133 13.81 -8.37 7.40
C VAL A 133 14.96 -7.50 7.92
N LEU A 134 15.62 -6.76 7.05
CA LEU A 134 16.68 -5.84 7.46
C LEU A 134 16.15 -4.77 8.43
N GLY A 135 14.95 -4.24 8.17
CA GLY A 135 14.26 -3.31 9.08
C GLY A 135 13.99 -3.94 10.46
N PHE A 136 13.49 -5.16 10.51
CA PHE A 136 13.26 -5.89 11.76
C PHE A 136 14.55 -6.20 12.51
N MET A 137 15.59 -6.66 11.81
CA MET A 137 16.90 -6.91 12.41
C MET A 137 17.49 -5.64 13.01
N ARG A 138 17.39 -4.54 12.28
CA ARG A 138 17.87 -3.24 12.75
C ARG A 138 17.14 -2.79 14.01
N MET A 139 15.82 -2.93 14.07
CA MET A 139 15.02 -2.59 15.25
C MET A 139 15.36 -3.47 16.45
N LEU A 140 15.67 -4.76 16.23
CA LEU A 140 16.04 -5.68 17.29
C LEU A 140 17.45 -5.44 17.85
N PHE A 141 18.37 -4.95 17.03
CA PHE A 141 19.77 -4.74 17.41
C PHE A 141 20.08 -3.26 17.74
N ASP A 142 19.05 -2.39 17.81
CA ASP A 142 19.19 -0.94 18.08
C ASP A 142 20.27 -0.27 17.20
N LEU A 143 20.41 -0.68 15.93
CA LEU A 143 21.41 -0.12 15.04
C LEU A 143 21.07 1.33 14.65
N PRO A 144 22.02 2.28 14.79
CA PRO A 144 21.76 3.69 14.49
C PRO A 144 21.47 3.95 13.01
N LEU A 145 20.82 5.08 12.74
CA LEU A 145 20.33 5.52 11.41
C LEU A 145 21.42 6.21 10.55
N TYR A 146 22.70 5.97 10.79
CA TYR A 146 23.76 6.61 9.97
C TYR A 146 24.15 5.76 8.81
#